data_b334a45bdc88886cfc19d86d77faa2e5
#
_entry.id   b334a45bdc88886cfc19d86d77faa2e5
#
_cell.length_a   1.000
_cell.length_b   1.000
_cell.length_c   1.000
_cell.angle_alpha   90.00
_cell.angle_beta   90.00
_cell.angle_gamma   90.00
#
_symmetry.space_group_name_H-M   'P 1'
#
loop_
_entity.id
_entity.type
_entity.pdbx_description
1 polymer ?
#
loop_
_entity_poly.entity_id
_entity_poly.type
_entity_poly.pdbx_seq_one_letter_code
_entity_poly.pdbx_strand_id
1 'polypeptide(L)'
;MLAVSPNSPVILVVAISGRSLATAARRAGYRVLVADLFNDTDTCRLAERVAILPGSLQEGIDGTEIVPSLRNLVGEDRPEALVYGSGFERRPDLIDLLASAFPVAGNSTDTVRRVKDPSSLASLCAGIGILHPEIRFDAPDDRQDWLTKISGGAGGSHVRLATSAGPFPPGSYFQRYVAGIGLSALFLADRGGAYIVGYSRQWPSPSMGSPFRYGGAVRLPRLPRAKGAKISRWLNDIVARTGLVGLCSADFIDGPEGTFLLEINPRPGATLDIFDGDDTPLLTQHLRAVRGERIDIPRYRGAMASAIAYAAQPIPRFPELEWPPLTADHQRPGSELDAGDPVCTVLARAHSAAAATKAVMTRISELAPHWEEITG
;
A
#
# COMPACT_ATOMS: atom_id res chain seq x y z
N MET A 1 -12.41 10.46 -16.59
CA MET A 1 -11.31 11.33 -16.12
C MET A 1 -11.29 12.60 -16.96
N LEU A 2 -11.06 13.75 -16.36
CA LEU A 2 -10.87 15.01 -17.07
C LEU A 2 -9.62 14.92 -17.95
N ALA A 3 -9.68 15.50 -19.15
CA ALA A 3 -8.50 15.61 -20.00
C ALA A 3 -7.47 16.52 -19.31
N VAL A 4 -6.25 16.01 -19.11
CA VAL A 4 -5.16 16.79 -18.54
C VAL A 4 -4.49 17.59 -19.66
N SER A 5 -4.26 18.88 -19.43
CA SER A 5 -3.59 19.75 -20.41
C SER A 5 -2.15 19.26 -20.68
N PRO A 6 -1.66 19.36 -21.94
CA PRO A 6 -0.25 19.12 -22.24
C PRO A 6 0.72 19.99 -21.43
N ASN A 7 0.25 21.16 -20.97
CA ASN A 7 1.03 22.09 -20.15
C ASN A 7 0.91 21.83 -18.63
N SER A 8 0.13 20.83 -18.21
CA SER A 8 0.05 20.48 -16.79
C SER A 8 1.39 19.99 -16.28
N PRO A 9 1.70 20.23 -15.00
CA PRO A 9 2.94 19.73 -14.40
C PRO A 9 2.98 18.19 -14.40
N VAL A 10 4.17 17.65 -14.37
CA VAL A 10 4.43 16.20 -14.44
C VAL A 10 4.70 15.66 -13.04
N ILE A 11 4.09 14.54 -12.71
CA ILE A 11 4.46 13.69 -11.55
C ILE A 11 5.14 12.42 -12.06
N LEU A 12 6.29 12.11 -11.48
CA LEU A 12 6.97 10.84 -11.65
C LEU A 12 6.57 9.91 -10.51
N VAL A 13 5.93 8.79 -10.85
CA VAL A 13 5.52 7.75 -9.89
C VAL A 13 6.49 6.59 -9.96
N VAL A 14 6.96 6.12 -8.79
CA VAL A 14 7.86 4.95 -8.67
C VAL A 14 7.34 4.03 -7.59
N ALA A 15 6.96 2.79 -7.92
CA ALA A 15 6.37 1.85 -6.96
C ALA A 15 6.49 0.39 -7.44
N ILE A 16 6.16 -0.58 -6.59
CA ILE A 16 5.89 -1.96 -7.03
C ILE A 16 4.73 -1.98 -8.02
N SER A 17 3.59 -1.33 -7.68
CA SER A 17 2.48 -1.05 -8.60
C SER A 17 2.20 0.44 -8.57
N GLY A 18 2.29 1.10 -9.70
CA GLY A 18 2.14 2.54 -9.85
C GLY A 18 0.71 2.99 -10.16
N ARG A 19 -0.19 2.07 -10.53
CA ARG A 19 -1.51 2.38 -11.07
C ARG A 19 -2.36 3.26 -10.14
N SER A 20 -2.46 2.95 -8.85
CA SER A 20 -3.29 3.73 -7.91
C SER A 20 -2.78 5.16 -7.74
N LEU A 21 -1.44 5.34 -7.68
CA LEU A 21 -0.80 6.64 -7.65
C LEU A 21 -0.98 7.40 -8.97
N ALA A 22 -0.88 6.71 -10.11
CA ALA A 22 -1.14 7.30 -11.42
C ALA A 22 -2.58 7.80 -11.53
N THR A 23 -3.56 7.00 -11.06
CA THR A 23 -4.97 7.41 -10.99
C THR A 23 -5.13 8.67 -10.14
N ALA A 24 -4.51 8.72 -8.95
CA ALA A 24 -4.58 9.86 -8.05
C ALA A 24 -3.91 11.11 -8.66
N ALA A 25 -2.81 10.95 -9.38
CA ALA A 25 -2.12 12.05 -10.06
C ALA A 25 -2.94 12.61 -11.22
N ARG A 26 -3.53 11.73 -12.04
CA ARG A 26 -4.45 12.15 -13.12
C ARG A 26 -5.68 12.88 -12.58
N ARG A 27 -6.24 12.38 -11.48
CA ARG A 27 -7.37 13.01 -10.78
C ARG A 27 -7.00 14.39 -10.22
N ALA A 28 -5.78 14.56 -9.76
CA ALA A 28 -5.22 15.82 -9.28
C ALA A 28 -4.82 16.79 -10.43
N GLY A 29 -5.02 16.41 -11.71
CA GLY A 29 -4.76 17.25 -12.86
C GLY A 29 -3.31 17.21 -13.38
N TYR A 30 -2.50 16.25 -12.95
CA TYR A 30 -1.11 16.09 -13.38
C TYR A 30 -0.97 15.20 -14.63
N ARG A 31 0.03 15.50 -15.44
CA ARG A 31 0.64 14.54 -16.37
C ARG A 31 1.42 13.50 -15.55
N VAL A 32 1.47 12.25 -15.99
CA VAL A 32 2.03 11.18 -15.18
C VAL A 32 3.02 10.34 -15.98
N LEU A 33 4.18 10.12 -15.39
CA LEU A 33 5.16 9.12 -15.81
C LEU A 33 5.23 8.05 -14.72
N VAL A 34 5.25 6.78 -15.10
CA VAL A 34 5.23 5.68 -14.13
C VAL A 34 6.40 4.73 -14.36
N ALA A 35 7.08 4.36 -13.30
CA ALA A 35 8.02 3.25 -13.27
C ALA A 35 7.56 2.25 -12.20
N ASP A 36 7.23 1.03 -12.61
CA ASP A 36 6.77 -0.02 -11.72
C ASP A 36 7.17 -1.42 -12.21
N LEU A 37 6.82 -2.47 -11.46
CA LEU A 37 7.16 -3.85 -11.83
C LEU A 37 6.19 -4.46 -12.85
N PHE A 38 4.94 -3.99 -12.92
CA PHE A 38 3.87 -4.69 -13.64
C PHE A 38 3.60 -4.12 -15.02
N ASN A 39 3.67 -2.78 -15.15
CA ASN A 39 3.33 -2.12 -16.40
C ASN A 39 1.97 -2.64 -16.95
N ASP A 40 0.97 -2.75 -16.07
CA ASP A 40 -0.34 -3.25 -16.38
C ASP A 40 -1.09 -2.38 -17.40
N THR A 41 -2.18 -2.91 -17.96
CA THR A 41 -2.89 -2.26 -19.06
C THR A 41 -3.48 -0.91 -18.69
N ASP A 42 -4.00 -0.77 -17.48
CA ASP A 42 -4.60 0.49 -17.05
C ASP A 42 -3.55 1.50 -16.58
N THR A 43 -2.42 1.08 -16.01
CA THR A 43 -1.25 1.95 -15.81
C THR A 43 -0.79 2.58 -17.13
N CYS A 44 -0.68 1.77 -18.19
CA CYS A 44 -0.30 2.27 -19.52
C CYS A 44 -1.31 3.27 -20.13
N ARG A 45 -2.59 3.15 -19.80
CA ARG A 45 -3.62 4.13 -20.23
C ARG A 45 -3.62 5.41 -19.42
N LEU A 46 -3.17 5.36 -18.18
CA LEU A 46 -3.11 6.49 -17.26
C LEU A 46 -1.86 7.35 -17.46
N ALA A 47 -0.73 6.70 -17.67
CA ALA A 47 0.56 7.34 -17.82
C ALA A 47 0.85 7.72 -19.27
N GLU A 48 1.61 8.79 -19.47
CA GLU A 48 2.09 9.18 -20.81
C GLU A 48 3.25 8.28 -21.26
N ARG A 49 4.07 7.87 -20.32
CA ARG A 49 5.17 6.91 -20.53
C ARG A 49 5.28 6.01 -19.30
N VAL A 50 5.63 4.76 -19.55
CA VAL A 50 5.83 3.75 -18.50
C VAL A 50 7.18 3.08 -18.70
N ALA A 51 7.88 2.80 -17.61
CA ALA A 51 9.07 1.96 -17.58
C ALA A 51 8.85 0.78 -16.63
N ILE A 52 9.31 -0.41 -17.04
CA ILE A 52 9.33 -1.58 -16.19
C ILE A 52 10.62 -1.53 -15.37
N LEU A 53 10.48 -1.60 -14.05
CA LEU A 53 11.61 -1.71 -13.14
C LEU A 53 11.93 -3.19 -12.90
N PRO A 54 13.22 -3.53 -12.77
CA PRO A 54 13.61 -4.88 -12.33
C PRO A 54 13.24 -5.07 -10.84
N GLY A 55 12.90 -6.31 -10.48
CA GLY A 55 12.51 -6.67 -9.12
C GLY A 55 11.42 -7.72 -9.08
N SER A 56 10.87 -7.94 -7.89
CA SER A 56 9.75 -8.86 -7.65
C SER A 56 8.88 -8.40 -6.49
N LEU A 57 7.69 -9.01 -6.36
CA LEU A 57 6.83 -8.77 -5.20
C LEU A 57 7.50 -9.18 -3.87
N GLN A 58 8.35 -10.20 -3.90
CA GLN A 58 9.01 -10.75 -2.72
C GLN A 58 10.23 -9.92 -2.31
N GLU A 59 11.06 -9.51 -3.29
CA GLU A 59 12.32 -8.82 -3.04
C GLU A 59 12.22 -7.30 -3.09
N GLY A 60 11.13 -6.78 -3.68
CA GLY A 60 10.95 -5.36 -3.94
C GLY A 60 11.64 -4.91 -5.24
N ILE A 61 11.89 -3.62 -5.35
CA ILE A 61 12.52 -3.00 -6.52
C ILE A 61 14.04 -3.20 -6.46
N ASP A 62 14.64 -3.67 -7.57
CA ASP A 62 16.08 -3.68 -7.73
C ASP A 62 16.58 -2.26 -8.06
N GLY A 63 17.46 -1.75 -7.23
CA GLY A 63 17.96 -0.39 -7.35
C GLY A 63 19.12 -0.20 -8.33
N THR A 64 19.65 -1.27 -8.92
CA THR A 64 20.91 -1.23 -9.69
C THR A 64 20.86 -0.23 -10.84
N GLU A 65 19.77 -0.20 -11.60
CA GLU A 65 19.58 0.68 -12.77
C GLU A 65 18.41 1.67 -12.59
N ILE A 66 17.95 1.90 -11.35
CA ILE A 66 16.74 2.71 -11.12
C ILE A 66 16.89 4.15 -11.64
N VAL A 67 17.98 4.85 -11.32
CA VAL A 67 18.17 6.25 -11.73
C VAL A 67 18.37 6.40 -13.24
N PRO A 68 19.23 5.60 -13.92
CA PRO A 68 19.30 5.59 -15.38
C PRO A 68 17.96 5.33 -16.06
N SER A 69 17.20 4.32 -15.60
CA SER A 69 15.88 3.99 -16.12
C SER A 69 14.89 5.15 -16.00
N LEU A 70 14.86 5.81 -14.83
CA LEU A 70 14.01 6.96 -14.60
C LEU A 70 14.42 8.19 -15.43
N ARG A 71 15.71 8.45 -15.60
CA ARG A 71 16.19 9.54 -16.49
C ARG A 71 15.77 9.30 -17.93
N ASN A 72 15.86 8.06 -18.41
CA ASN A 72 15.38 7.71 -19.74
C ASN A 72 13.87 7.89 -19.89
N LEU A 73 13.10 7.44 -18.88
CA LEU A 73 11.64 7.62 -18.84
C LEU A 73 11.23 9.09 -18.86
N VAL A 74 11.91 9.93 -18.08
CA VAL A 74 11.61 11.36 -17.95
C VAL A 74 12.01 12.12 -19.24
N GLY A 75 13.11 11.75 -19.88
CA GLY A 75 13.58 12.45 -21.09
C GLY A 75 13.82 13.95 -20.82
N GLU A 76 13.15 14.80 -21.61
CA GLU A 76 13.24 16.27 -21.50
C GLU A 76 12.26 16.87 -20.50
N ASP A 77 11.28 16.08 -20.00
CA ASP A 77 10.34 16.56 -18.99
C ASP A 77 11.05 16.92 -17.67
N ARG A 78 10.45 17.82 -16.93
CA ARG A 78 10.91 18.20 -15.58
C ARG A 78 9.79 17.87 -14.58
N PRO A 79 9.82 16.70 -13.95
CA PRO A 79 8.82 16.36 -12.95
C PRO A 79 8.80 17.40 -11.81
N GLU A 80 7.61 17.88 -11.48
CA GLU A 80 7.39 18.75 -10.32
C GLU A 80 7.74 18.00 -9.02
N ALA A 81 7.43 16.71 -8.98
CA ALA A 81 7.81 15.82 -7.91
C ALA A 81 7.92 14.36 -8.37
N LEU A 82 8.77 13.60 -7.69
CA LEU A 82 8.74 12.16 -7.66
C LEU A 82 7.97 11.72 -6.42
N VAL A 83 6.92 10.92 -6.60
CA VAL A 83 6.15 10.30 -5.52
C VAL A 83 6.38 8.79 -5.57
N TYR A 84 6.91 8.23 -4.49
CA TYR A 84 7.12 6.81 -4.40
C TYR A 84 6.00 6.10 -3.63
N GLY A 85 5.69 4.86 -4.06
CA GLY A 85 4.75 3.96 -3.40
C GLY A 85 5.47 2.87 -2.60
N SER A 86 4.89 1.66 -2.57
CA SER A 86 5.51 0.47 -1.95
C SER A 86 6.74 0.00 -2.73
N GLY A 87 7.65 -0.69 -2.02
CA GLY A 87 8.85 -1.31 -2.60
C GLY A 87 10.17 -0.76 -2.11
N PHE A 88 10.15 0.29 -1.28
CA PHE A 88 11.35 0.94 -0.73
C PHE A 88 11.58 0.61 0.74
N GLU A 89 10.64 -0.05 1.41
CA GLU A 89 10.69 -0.29 2.84
C GLU A 89 11.79 -1.26 3.27
N ARG A 90 12.17 -2.19 2.37
CA ARG A 90 13.32 -3.10 2.57
C ARG A 90 14.67 -2.46 2.20
N ARG A 91 14.64 -1.51 1.28
CA ARG A 91 15.80 -0.80 0.73
C ARG A 91 15.58 0.72 0.79
N PRO A 92 15.46 1.31 1.99
CA PRO A 92 15.24 2.75 2.13
C PRO A 92 16.37 3.61 1.54
N ASP A 93 17.57 3.04 1.41
CA ASP A 93 18.72 3.65 0.73
C ASP A 93 18.41 4.06 -0.72
N LEU A 94 17.49 3.37 -1.40
CA LEU A 94 17.05 3.74 -2.74
C LEU A 94 16.34 5.11 -2.78
N ILE A 95 15.74 5.54 -1.68
CA ILE A 95 15.11 6.86 -1.58
C ILE A 95 16.17 7.97 -1.69
N ASP A 96 17.37 7.79 -1.10
CA ASP A 96 18.48 8.74 -1.24
C ASP A 96 18.98 8.80 -2.68
N LEU A 97 19.05 7.65 -3.37
CA LEU A 97 19.39 7.62 -4.81
C LEU A 97 18.35 8.40 -5.63
N LEU A 98 17.07 8.20 -5.38
CA LEU A 98 16.00 8.95 -6.05
C LEU A 98 16.12 10.45 -5.76
N ALA A 99 16.34 10.83 -4.50
CA ALA A 99 16.45 12.22 -4.08
C ALA A 99 17.68 12.94 -4.65
N SER A 100 18.74 12.20 -4.97
CA SER A 100 19.92 12.76 -5.66
C SER A 100 19.64 13.16 -7.11
N ALA A 101 18.60 12.63 -7.72
CA ALA A 101 18.31 12.80 -9.14
C ALA A 101 16.99 13.55 -9.42
N PHE A 102 16.01 13.49 -8.48
CA PHE A 102 14.67 14.01 -8.67
C PHE A 102 14.13 14.68 -7.39
N PRO A 103 13.21 15.65 -7.50
CA PRO A 103 12.55 16.26 -6.34
C PRO A 103 11.58 15.25 -5.69
N VAL A 104 12.06 14.47 -4.72
CA VAL A 104 11.23 13.47 -4.02
C VAL A 104 10.22 14.17 -3.11
N ALA A 105 8.94 13.88 -3.29
CA ALA A 105 7.87 14.26 -2.38
C ALA A 105 7.43 13.04 -1.56
N GLY A 106 7.92 12.95 -0.34
CA GLY A 106 7.66 11.84 0.57
C GLY A 106 8.63 11.82 1.75
N ASN A 107 8.62 10.73 2.49
CA ASN A 107 9.48 10.54 3.65
C ASN A 107 10.93 10.26 3.26
N SER A 108 11.87 10.75 4.05
CA SER A 108 13.30 10.48 3.87
C SER A 108 13.66 9.03 4.24
N THR A 109 14.80 8.57 3.79
CA THR A 109 15.41 7.29 4.18
C THR A 109 15.42 7.08 5.69
N ASP A 110 15.85 8.09 6.45
CA ASP A 110 15.91 7.99 7.92
C ASP A 110 14.53 7.88 8.57
N THR A 111 13.54 8.61 8.06
CA THR A 111 12.17 8.51 8.53
C THR A 111 11.60 7.12 8.24
N VAL A 112 11.83 6.58 7.04
CA VAL A 112 11.39 5.23 6.67
C VAL A 112 12.06 4.18 7.55
N ARG A 113 13.38 4.23 7.74
CA ARG A 113 14.12 3.32 8.64
C ARG A 113 13.54 3.36 10.05
N ARG A 114 13.32 4.55 10.60
CA ARG A 114 12.82 4.72 11.97
C ARG A 114 11.48 4.05 12.21
N VAL A 115 10.58 4.05 11.25
CA VAL A 115 9.23 3.49 11.41
C VAL A 115 9.09 2.05 10.88
N LYS A 116 10.06 1.58 10.08
CA LYS A 116 10.07 0.21 9.52
C LYS A 116 11.01 -0.74 10.24
N ASP A 117 11.99 -0.24 10.99
CA ASP A 117 12.81 -1.07 11.86
C ASP A 117 11.98 -1.57 13.06
N PRO A 118 11.85 -2.90 13.27
CA PRO A 118 10.98 -3.44 14.30
C PRO A 118 11.35 -2.99 15.72
N SER A 119 12.65 -2.88 16.04
CA SER A 119 13.12 -2.43 17.35
C SER A 119 12.81 -0.96 17.59
N SER A 120 13.03 -0.13 16.59
CA SER A 120 12.75 1.30 16.65
C SER A 120 11.27 1.56 16.84
N LEU A 121 10.40 0.86 16.09
CA LEU A 121 8.96 0.98 16.22
C LEU A 121 8.46 0.51 17.60
N ALA A 122 8.93 -0.66 18.07
CA ALA A 122 8.55 -1.17 19.38
C ALA A 122 8.98 -0.21 20.51
N SER A 123 10.21 0.35 20.44
CA SER A 123 10.72 1.34 21.39
C SER A 123 9.91 2.63 21.35
N LEU A 124 9.55 3.10 20.15
CA LEU A 124 8.68 4.27 19.98
C LEU A 124 7.32 4.04 20.63
N CYS A 125 6.69 2.89 20.38
CA CYS A 125 5.39 2.52 20.97
C CYS A 125 5.45 2.49 22.49
N ALA A 126 6.47 1.84 23.05
CA ALA A 126 6.69 1.78 24.51
C ALA A 126 6.86 3.19 25.11
N GLY A 127 7.63 4.05 24.45
CA GLY A 127 7.91 5.42 24.90
C GLY A 127 6.70 6.36 24.89
N ILE A 128 5.60 6.01 24.24
CA ILE A 128 4.36 6.79 24.13
C ILE A 128 3.11 6.03 24.61
N GLY A 129 3.31 4.84 25.20
CA GLY A 129 2.22 4.04 25.78
C GLY A 129 1.25 3.45 24.73
N ILE A 130 1.73 3.12 23.53
CA ILE A 130 0.96 2.39 22.51
C ILE A 130 1.21 0.90 22.70
N LEU A 131 0.13 0.10 22.70
CA LEU A 131 0.27 -1.35 22.66
C LEU A 131 0.90 -1.77 21.34
N HIS A 132 1.99 -2.52 21.43
CA HIS A 132 2.69 -3.14 20.31
C HIS A 132 2.92 -4.61 20.65
N PRO A 133 2.74 -5.57 19.72
CA PRO A 133 3.04 -6.96 20.03
C PRO A 133 4.53 -7.12 20.39
N GLU A 134 4.82 -8.01 21.32
CA GLU A 134 6.20 -8.38 21.66
C GLU A 134 6.97 -8.81 20.40
N ILE A 135 8.22 -8.37 20.29
CA ILE A 135 9.13 -8.78 19.21
C ILE A 135 10.39 -9.44 19.78
N ARG A 136 10.95 -10.37 19.00
CA ARG A 136 12.22 -11.03 19.30
C ARG A 136 13.02 -11.25 18.01
N PHE A 137 14.35 -11.26 18.12
CA PHE A 137 15.25 -11.57 17.00
C PHE A 137 15.81 -12.99 17.09
N ASP A 138 15.80 -13.56 18.28
CA ASP A 138 16.08 -14.99 18.56
C ASP A 138 14.77 -15.77 18.54
N ALA A 139 14.86 -17.02 18.09
CA ALA A 139 13.69 -17.91 18.04
C ALA A 139 13.17 -18.18 19.46
N PRO A 140 11.88 -17.99 19.72
CA PRO A 140 11.28 -18.38 20.99
C PRO A 140 11.32 -19.90 21.15
N ASP A 141 11.51 -20.38 22.41
CA ASP A 141 11.53 -21.81 22.73
C ASP A 141 10.19 -22.47 22.39
N ASP A 142 9.08 -21.82 22.77
CA ASP A 142 7.73 -22.15 22.30
C ASP A 142 7.33 -21.19 21.19
N ARG A 143 7.15 -21.74 19.99
CA ARG A 143 6.76 -20.98 18.79
C ARG A 143 5.25 -20.85 18.61
N GLN A 144 4.46 -21.45 19.47
CA GLN A 144 3.02 -21.24 19.47
C GLN A 144 2.71 -19.76 19.72
N ASP A 145 1.71 -19.21 19.02
CA ASP A 145 1.34 -17.80 19.07
C ASP A 145 2.45 -16.80 18.67
N TRP A 146 3.41 -17.25 17.87
CA TRP A 146 4.39 -16.37 17.26
C TRP A 146 4.29 -16.38 15.74
N LEU A 147 4.56 -15.22 15.16
CA LEU A 147 4.71 -15.01 13.73
C LEU A 147 6.17 -14.79 13.42
N THR A 148 6.59 -15.20 12.23
CA THR A 148 7.82 -14.71 11.61
C THR A 148 7.47 -13.66 10.58
N LYS A 149 8.22 -12.57 10.58
CA LYS A 149 8.07 -11.46 9.64
C LYS A 149 9.43 -11.05 9.09
N ILE A 150 9.46 -10.50 7.89
CA ILE A 150 10.66 -9.92 7.31
C ILE A 150 10.56 -8.41 7.45
N SER A 151 11.61 -7.77 7.98
CA SER A 151 11.66 -6.31 8.13
C SER A 151 11.48 -5.62 6.78
N GLY A 152 10.61 -4.61 6.71
CA GLY A 152 10.30 -3.89 5.48
C GLY A 152 9.46 -4.68 4.46
N GLY A 153 8.96 -5.87 4.80
CA GLY A 153 8.05 -6.61 3.94
C GLY A 153 6.71 -5.89 3.75
N ALA A 154 6.02 -6.17 2.66
CA ALA A 154 4.73 -5.58 2.31
C ALA A 154 3.71 -6.65 1.88
N GLY A 155 2.40 -6.30 1.88
CA GLY A 155 1.34 -7.17 1.38
C GLY A 155 1.05 -8.43 2.20
N GLY A 156 1.68 -8.62 3.36
CA GLY A 156 1.43 -9.73 4.27
C GLY A 156 1.96 -11.11 3.84
N SER A 157 2.44 -11.28 2.61
CA SER A 157 3.00 -12.54 2.11
C SER A 157 4.30 -12.96 2.83
N HIS A 158 5.01 -12.02 3.42
CA HIS A 158 6.21 -12.21 4.23
C HIS A 158 5.92 -12.61 5.69
N VAL A 159 4.65 -12.69 6.08
CA VAL A 159 4.20 -13.04 7.44
C VAL A 159 3.80 -14.52 7.46
N ARG A 160 4.41 -15.30 8.35
CA ARG A 160 4.14 -16.73 8.50
C ARG A 160 3.94 -17.09 9.97
N LEU A 161 3.30 -18.22 10.24
CA LEU A 161 3.31 -18.80 11.58
C LEU A 161 4.74 -19.28 11.90
N ALA A 162 5.23 -19.01 13.11
CA ALA A 162 6.57 -19.43 13.52
C ALA A 162 6.72 -20.97 13.67
N THR A 163 5.58 -21.67 13.70
CA THR A 163 5.51 -23.15 13.67
C THR A 163 5.69 -23.72 12.27
N SER A 164 5.65 -22.90 11.21
CA SER A 164 5.85 -23.35 9.84
C SER A 164 7.26 -23.93 9.65
N ALA A 165 7.36 -25.03 8.91
CA ALA A 165 8.63 -25.67 8.62
C ALA A 165 9.49 -24.81 7.67
N GLY A 166 10.81 -24.90 7.82
CA GLY A 166 11.79 -24.29 6.95
C GLY A 166 12.67 -23.25 7.65
N PRO A 167 13.75 -22.84 6.98
CA PRO A 167 14.65 -21.82 7.50
C PRO A 167 13.97 -20.44 7.50
N PHE A 168 14.35 -19.61 8.45
CA PHE A 168 13.94 -18.22 8.49
C PHE A 168 14.84 -17.40 7.56
N PRO A 169 14.27 -16.65 6.60
CA PRO A 169 15.07 -15.80 5.72
C PRO A 169 15.88 -14.75 6.51
N PRO A 170 17.03 -14.29 5.99
CA PRO A 170 17.76 -13.17 6.57
C PRO A 170 16.85 -11.94 6.75
N GLY A 171 17.04 -11.21 7.86
CA GLY A 171 16.20 -10.08 8.22
C GLY A 171 14.83 -10.45 8.82
N SER A 172 14.60 -11.75 9.13
CA SER A 172 13.42 -12.19 9.85
C SER A 172 13.49 -11.79 11.32
N TYR A 173 12.33 -11.54 11.90
CA TYR A 173 12.12 -11.39 13.34
C TYR A 173 10.82 -12.08 13.74
N PHE A 174 10.68 -12.34 15.04
CA PHE A 174 9.48 -12.93 15.61
C PHE A 174 8.60 -11.82 16.21
N GLN A 175 7.29 -11.93 15.99
CA GLN A 175 6.31 -11.05 16.60
C GLN A 175 5.21 -11.89 17.24
N ARG A 176 4.82 -11.56 18.48
CA ARG A 176 3.71 -12.25 19.16
C ARG A 176 2.43 -12.09 18.35
N TYR A 177 1.73 -13.20 18.12
CA TYR A 177 0.43 -13.18 17.46
C TYR A 177 -0.61 -12.50 18.35
N VAL A 178 -1.34 -11.57 17.79
CA VAL A 178 -2.48 -10.91 18.46
C VAL A 178 -3.74 -11.24 17.66
N ALA A 179 -4.68 -11.92 18.31
CA ALA A 179 -5.96 -12.19 17.71
C ALA A 179 -6.84 -10.94 17.68
N GLY A 180 -7.50 -10.68 16.55
CA GLY A 180 -8.35 -9.51 16.42
C GLY A 180 -8.70 -9.17 14.98
N ILE A 181 -9.28 -7.98 14.80
CA ILE A 181 -9.72 -7.47 13.50
C ILE A 181 -8.67 -6.49 12.98
N GLY A 182 -8.23 -6.68 11.75
CA GLY A 182 -7.33 -5.76 11.05
C GLY A 182 -8.01 -4.41 10.83
N LEU A 183 -7.42 -3.35 11.37
CA LEU A 183 -7.86 -1.97 11.26
C LEU A 183 -6.70 -1.14 10.71
N SER A 184 -6.95 -0.27 9.77
CA SER A 184 -5.97 0.69 9.27
C SER A 184 -6.48 2.11 9.37
N ALA A 185 -5.59 3.04 9.69
CA ALA A 185 -5.83 4.48 9.61
C ALA A 185 -5.01 5.06 8.47
N LEU A 186 -5.66 5.62 7.45
CA LEU A 186 -5.02 6.46 6.45
C LEU A 186 -4.97 7.89 7.00
N PHE A 187 -3.81 8.52 6.96
CA PHE A 187 -3.62 9.87 7.45
C PHE A 187 -2.62 10.67 6.62
N LEU A 188 -2.76 11.97 6.64
CA LEU A 188 -1.77 12.92 6.16
C LEU A 188 -0.94 13.42 7.35
N ALA A 189 0.34 13.56 7.16
CA ALA A 189 1.26 14.04 8.18
C ALA A 189 2.02 15.28 7.69
N ASP A 190 2.20 16.25 8.57
CA ASP A 190 3.06 17.41 8.39
C ASP A 190 3.67 17.83 9.74
N ARG A 191 4.34 18.98 9.76
CA ARG A 191 4.93 19.52 11.01
C ARG A 191 3.90 19.84 12.09
N GLY A 192 2.63 20.00 11.74
CA GLY A 192 1.52 20.27 12.66
C GLY A 192 0.94 19.01 13.30
N GLY A 193 1.20 17.83 12.74
CA GLY A 193 0.73 16.55 13.26
C GLY A 193 0.12 15.61 12.22
N ALA A 194 -0.74 14.72 12.69
CA ALA A 194 -1.46 13.73 11.88
C ALA A 194 -2.92 14.13 11.64
N TYR A 195 -3.34 14.15 10.40
CA TYR A 195 -4.69 14.47 9.97
C TYR A 195 -5.34 13.21 9.41
N ILE A 196 -6.30 12.64 10.13
CA ILE A 196 -6.96 11.39 9.74
C ILE A 196 -7.79 11.59 8.47
N VAL A 197 -7.44 10.88 7.40
CA VAL A 197 -8.22 10.80 6.16
C VAL A 197 -9.41 9.85 6.35
N GLY A 198 -9.16 8.69 6.96
CA GLY A 198 -10.21 7.73 7.27
C GLY A 198 -9.67 6.41 7.81
N TYR A 199 -10.61 5.52 8.12
CA TYR A 199 -10.32 4.19 8.66
C TYR A 199 -10.82 3.12 7.71
N SER A 200 -10.11 2.00 7.66
CA SER A 200 -10.54 0.82 6.91
C SER A 200 -10.37 -0.44 7.75
N ARG A 201 -11.22 -1.42 7.50
CA ARG A 201 -11.03 -2.78 7.96
C ARG A 201 -10.37 -3.57 6.83
N GLN A 202 -9.34 -4.32 7.17
CA GLN A 202 -8.60 -5.16 6.24
C GLN A 202 -8.90 -6.64 6.51
N TRP A 203 -8.74 -7.47 5.48
CA TRP A 203 -8.83 -8.92 5.61
C TRP A 203 -7.77 -9.61 4.76
N PRO A 204 -7.29 -10.79 5.20
CA PRO A 204 -6.37 -11.59 4.41
C PRO A 204 -7.10 -12.40 3.33
N SER A 205 -6.36 -12.78 2.28
CA SER A 205 -6.68 -13.84 1.33
C SER A 205 -5.65 -14.95 1.46
N PRO A 206 -5.84 -15.89 2.38
CA PRO A 206 -4.83 -16.90 2.67
C PRO A 206 -4.50 -17.77 1.45
N SER A 207 -3.22 -18.12 1.31
CA SER A 207 -2.76 -19.13 0.36
C SER A 207 -1.74 -20.04 1.04
N MET A 208 -1.39 -21.15 0.38
CA MET A 208 -0.35 -22.06 0.89
C MET A 208 0.96 -21.29 1.08
N GLY A 209 1.49 -21.30 2.31
CA GLY A 209 2.72 -20.56 2.65
C GLY A 209 2.56 -19.06 2.92
N SER A 210 1.37 -18.47 2.71
CA SER A 210 1.10 -17.04 2.92
C SER A 210 -0.26 -16.82 3.59
N PRO A 211 -0.43 -17.21 4.86
CA PRO A 211 -1.73 -17.18 5.55
C PRO A 211 -2.24 -15.75 5.81
N PHE A 212 -1.37 -14.75 5.74
CA PHE A 212 -1.69 -13.35 5.98
C PHE A 212 -1.58 -12.47 4.73
N ARG A 213 -1.53 -13.08 3.52
CA ARG A 213 -1.53 -12.34 2.27
C ARG A 213 -2.71 -11.37 2.21
N TYR A 214 -2.47 -10.14 1.82
CA TYR A 214 -3.49 -9.10 1.74
C TYR A 214 -4.62 -9.50 0.80
N GLY A 215 -5.85 -9.49 1.28
CA GLY A 215 -7.04 -9.83 0.49
C GLY A 215 -7.84 -8.60 0.06
N GLY A 216 -7.86 -7.57 0.90
CA GLY A 216 -8.60 -6.37 0.60
C GLY A 216 -8.85 -5.48 1.81
N ALA A 217 -9.50 -4.36 1.54
CA ALA A 217 -9.90 -3.40 2.56
C ALA A 217 -11.28 -2.81 2.26
N VAL A 218 -11.98 -2.40 3.31
CA VAL A 218 -13.22 -1.63 3.19
C VAL A 218 -13.14 -0.37 4.05
N ARG A 219 -13.44 0.77 3.45
CA ARG A 219 -13.55 2.04 4.16
C ARG A 219 -14.70 1.99 5.15
N LEU A 220 -14.40 2.35 6.41
CA LEU A 220 -15.37 2.46 7.48
C LEU A 220 -15.99 3.86 7.51
N PRO A 221 -17.28 4.02 7.78
CA PRO A 221 -17.90 5.35 7.87
C PRO A 221 -17.36 6.14 9.07
N ARG A 222 -17.08 5.48 10.18
CA ARG A 222 -16.48 6.04 11.39
C ARG A 222 -16.03 4.96 12.34
N LEU A 223 -15.18 5.31 13.31
CA LEU A 223 -14.93 4.53 14.52
C LEU A 223 -15.72 5.08 15.70
N PRO A 224 -15.90 4.30 16.78
CA PRO A 224 -16.33 4.83 18.07
C PRO A 224 -15.46 6.03 18.49
N ARG A 225 -16.10 7.10 18.98
CA ARG A 225 -15.42 8.40 19.23
C ARG A 225 -14.16 8.25 20.09
N ALA A 226 -14.25 7.47 21.17
CA ALA A 226 -13.11 7.26 22.08
C ALA A 226 -11.93 6.57 21.38
N LYS A 227 -12.21 5.54 20.55
CA LYS A 227 -11.18 4.82 19.79
C LYS A 227 -10.53 5.72 18.73
N GLY A 228 -11.33 6.46 17.97
CA GLY A 228 -10.82 7.40 16.97
C GLY A 228 -9.94 8.48 17.61
N ALA A 229 -10.36 9.06 18.73
CA ALA A 229 -9.59 10.04 19.47
C ALA A 229 -8.27 9.48 20.04
N LYS A 230 -8.29 8.20 20.48
CA LYS A 230 -7.09 7.50 20.96
C LYS A 230 -6.08 7.32 19.83
N ILE A 231 -6.51 6.79 18.68
CA ILE A 231 -5.65 6.58 17.50
C ILE A 231 -5.10 7.92 17.01
N SER A 232 -5.94 8.96 16.92
CA SER A 232 -5.50 10.30 16.48
C SER A 232 -4.38 10.86 17.38
N ARG A 233 -4.49 10.73 18.71
CA ARG A 233 -3.42 11.13 19.62
C ARG A 233 -2.13 10.35 19.38
N TRP A 234 -2.22 9.04 19.27
CA TRP A 234 -1.08 8.18 18.98
C TRP A 234 -0.35 8.57 17.70
N LEU A 235 -1.11 8.82 16.63
CA LEU A 235 -0.52 9.22 15.35
C LEU A 235 0.12 10.60 15.42
N ASN A 236 -0.44 11.56 16.18
CA ASN A 236 0.20 12.84 16.43
C ASN A 236 1.53 12.67 17.19
N ASP A 237 1.57 11.84 18.23
CA ASP A 237 2.80 11.57 19.00
C ASP A 237 3.86 10.89 18.13
N ILE A 238 3.45 9.97 17.24
CA ILE A 238 4.34 9.30 16.28
C ILE A 238 4.90 10.32 15.28
N VAL A 239 4.05 11.14 14.66
CA VAL A 239 4.49 12.15 13.68
C VAL A 239 5.48 13.13 14.31
N ALA A 240 5.17 13.63 15.52
CA ALA A 240 6.06 14.55 16.25
C ALA A 240 7.46 13.96 16.54
N ARG A 241 7.55 12.64 16.76
CA ARG A 241 8.81 11.96 17.08
C ARG A 241 9.58 11.43 15.87
N THR A 242 8.89 11.20 14.74
CA THR A 242 9.49 10.55 13.55
C THR A 242 9.73 11.51 12.41
N GLY A 243 9.01 12.63 12.37
CA GLY A 243 9.05 13.56 11.26
C GLY A 243 8.37 13.04 9.99
N LEU A 244 7.37 12.15 10.12
CA LEU A 244 6.56 11.68 9.00
C LEU A 244 5.92 12.86 8.25
N VAL A 245 5.88 12.76 6.91
CA VAL A 245 5.24 13.75 6.04
C VAL A 245 4.44 13.06 4.92
N GLY A 246 3.43 13.77 4.42
CA GLY A 246 2.61 13.29 3.32
C GLY A 246 1.61 12.21 3.73
N LEU A 247 1.14 11.47 2.75
CA LEU A 247 0.15 10.40 2.95
C LEU A 247 0.83 9.14 3.49
N CYS A 248 0.34 8.68 4.64
CA CYS A 248 0.85 7.53 5.38
C CYS A 248 -0.32 6.65 5.85
N SER A 249 -0.05 5.41 6.20
CA SER A 249 -1.01 4.57 6.92
C SER A 249 -0.38 3.90 8.14
N ALA A 250 -1.22 3.61 9.13
CA ALA A 250 -0.87 2.84 10.32
C ALA A 250 -1.83 1.67 10.46
N ASP A 251 -1.26 0.46 10.59
CA ASP A 251 -2.02 -0.78 10.65
C ASP A 251 -2.07 -1.30 12.07
N PHE A 252 -3.27 -1.67 12.52
CA PHE A 252 -3.57 -2.11 13.87
C PHE A 252 -4.27 -3.46 13.86
N ILE A 253 -4.17 -4.18 14.97
CA ILE A 253 -5.11 -5.24 15.34
C ILE A 253 -5.95 -4.76 16.52
N ASP A 254 -7.26 -4.83 16.34
CA ASP A 254 -8.24 -4.50 17.36
C ASP A 254 -8.75 -5.80 17.99
N GLY A 255 -8.16 -6.17 19.13
CA GLY A 255 -8.40 -7.41 19.84
C GLY A 255 -9.03 -7.19 21.21
N PRO A 256 -9.30 -8.30 21.96
CA PRO A 256 -9.89 -8.24 23.31
C PRO A 256 -9.06 -7.44 24.31
N GLU A 257 -7.73 -7.50 24.21
CA GLU A 257 -6.80 -6.82 25.11
C GLU A 257 -6.58 -5.34 24.73
N GLY A 258 -7.09 -4.92 23.58
CA GLY A 258 -6.96 -3.55 23.10
C GLY A 258 -6.60 -3.44 21.64
N THR A 259 -6.23 -2.22 21.25
CA THR A 259 -5.78 -1.91 19.89
C THR A 259 -4.26 -1.86 19.86
N PHE A 260 -3.63 -2.78 19.13
CA PHE A 260 -2.18 -2.89 18.98
C PHE A 260 -1.76 -2.27 17.65
N LEU A 261 -0.75 -1.41 17.65
CA LEU A 261 -0.10 -0.94 16.43
C LEU A 261 0.83 -2.04 15.92
N LEU A 262 0.68 -2.43 14.66
CA LEU A 262 1.51 -3.44 14.02
C LEU A 262 2.64 -2.84 13.18
N GLU A 263 2.30 -1.84 12.37
CA GLU A 263 3.26 -1.20 11.48
C GLU A 263 2.79 0.19 11.03
N ILE A 264 3.73 0.97 10.52
CA ILE A 264 3.48 2.24 9.84
C ILE A 264 3.99 2.11 8.41
N ASN A 265 3.18 2.53 7.45
CA ASN A 265 3.54 2.63 6.05
C ASN A 265 3.75 4.11 5.70
N PRO A 266 5.01 4.58 5.61
CA PRO A 266 5.33 5.99 5.42
C PRO A 266 5.25 6.43 3.95
N ARG A 267 4.18 6.08 3.28
CA ARG A 267 3.94 6.33 1.85
C ARG A 267 2.47 6.09 1.49
N PRO A 268 1.97 6.56 0.33
CA PRO A 268 0.70 6.14 -0.24
C PRO A 268 0.66 4.62 -0.46
N GLY A 269 -0.47 3.99 -0.24
CA GLY A 269 -0.61 2.53 -0.30
C GLY A 269 -1.92 2.06 -0.97
N ALA A 270 -2.16 0.75 -0.93
CA ALA A 270 -3.29 0.09 -1.61
C ALA A 270 -4.69 0.64 -1.22
N THR A 271 -4.83 1.26 -0.04
CA THR A 271 -6.09 1.87 0.38
C THR A 271 -6.40 3.19 -0.35
N LEU A 272 -5.48 3.70 -1.17
CA LEU A 272 -5.71 4.90 -1.98
C LEU A 272 -6.99 4.76 -2.82
N ASP A 273 -7.22 3.59 -3.42
CA ASP A 273 -8.40 3.33 -4.25
C ASP A 273 -9.75 3.50 -3.55
N ILE A 274 -9.80 3.28 -2.25
CA ILE A 274 -11.05 3.41 -1.48
C ILE A 274 -11.21 4.76 -0.79
N PHE A 275 -10.17 5.59 -0.81
CA PHE A 275 -10.17 6.90 -0.16
C PHE A 275 -10.01 8.08 -1.13
N ASP A 276 -9.35 7.89 -2.27
CA ASP A 276 -9.14 8.99 -3.21
C ASP A 276 -10.42 9.34 -3.98
N GLY A 277 -10.61 10.63 -4.26
CA GLY A 277 -11.82 11.15 -4.93
C GLY A 277 -11.60 12.49 -5.62
N ASP A 278 -12.53 12.83 -6.53
CA ASP A 278 -12.41 14.00 -7.41
C ASP A 278 -12.53 15.34 -6.66
N ASP A 279 -13.35 15.38 -5.59
CA ASP A 279 -13.60 16.63 -4.85
C ASP A 279 -12.37 17.10 -4.05
N THR A 280 -11.57 16.17 -3.55
CA THR A 280 -10.37 16.45 -2.75
C THR A 280 -9.31 15.38 -3.06
N PRO A 281 -8.61 15.51 -4.20
CA PRO A 281 -7.63 14.50 -4.62
C PRO A 281 -6.52 14.33 -3.58
N LEU A 282 -6.29 13.09 -3.14
CA LEU A 282 -5.34 12.81 -2.06
C LEU A 282 -3.90 13.07 -2.46
N LEU A 283 -3.55 12.96 -3.74
CA LEU A 283 -2.21 13.33 -4.16
C LEU A 283 -1.94 14.83 -4.01
N THR A 284 -2.92 15.68 -4.30
CA THR A 284 -2.81 17.14 -4.02
C THR A 284 -2.56 17.37 -2.53
N GLN A 285 -3.28 16.66 -1.67
CA GLN A 285 -3.12 16.80 -0.21
C GLN A 285 -1.78 16.25 0.28
N HIS A 286 -1.29 15.16 -0.33
CA HIS A 286 0.04 14.62 -0.07
C HIS A 286 1.14 15.65 -0.39
N LEU A 287 1.09 16.26 -1.56
CA LEU A 287 2.07 17.28 -1.97
C LEU A 287 2.01 18.51 -1.07
N ARG A 288 0.82 18.97 -0.72
CA ARG A 288 0.62 20.08 0.23
C ARG A 288 1.22 19.75 1.60
N ALA A 289 0.97 18.55 2.13
CA ALA A 289 1.53 18.10 3.39
C ALA A 289 3.06 18.10 3.39
N VAL A 290 3.68 17.58 2.32
CA VAL A 290 5.14 17.57 2.15
C VAL A 290 5.71 18.99 2.12
N ARG A 291 4.99 19.94 1.51
CA ARG A 291 5.40 21.35 1.41
C ARG A 291 5.07 22.18 2.65
N GLY A 292 4.36 21.62 3.63
CA GLY A 292 3.88 22.34 4.81
C GLY A 292 2.78 23.34 4.50
N GLU A 293 2.01 23.09 3.44
CA GLU A 293 0.86 23.90 3.03
C GLU A 293 -0.42 23.40 3.72
N ARG A 294 -1.48 24.20 3.66
CA ARG A 294 -2.77 23.83 4.24
C ARG A 294 -3.34 22.57 3.60
N ILE A 295 -3.71 21.60 4.43
CA ILE A 295 -4.31 20.33 4.05
C ILE A 295 -5.83 20.40 4.17
N ASP A 296 -6.53 19.86 3.19
CA ASP A 296 -7.97 19.63 3.21
C ASP A 296 -8.26 18.13 3.34
N ILE A 297 -9.13 17.75 4.28
CA ILE A 297 -9.49 16.34 4.50
C ILE A 297 -10.81 16.02 3.78
N PRO A 298 -10.82 15.00 2.90
CA PRO A 298 -12.01 14.61 2.16
C PRO A 298 -13.11 14.09 3.10
N ARG A 299 -14.36 14.27 2.66
CA ARG A 299 -15.53 13.74 3.36
C ARG A 299 -16.13 12.60 2.52
N TYR A 300 -16.41 11.49 3.16
CA TYR A 300 -16.92 10.31 2.49
C TYR A 300 -18.38 10.05 2.80
N ARG A 301 -19.13 9.61 1.78
CA ARG A 301 -20.48 9.09 1.91
C ARG A 301 -20.47 7.59 1.57
N GLY A 302 -21.15 6.77 2.37
CA GLY A 302 -21.19 5.33 2.17
C GLY A 302 -19.83 4.65 2.38
N ALA A 303 -19.75 3.41 1.96
CA ALA A 303 -18.56 2.57 2.04
C ALA A 303 -18.05 2.22 0.64
N MET A 304 -16.75 2.02 0.55
CA MET A 304 -16.07 1.52 -0.65
C MET A 304 -15.13 0.41 -0.23
N ALA A 305 -15.17 -0.71 -0.92
CA ALA A 305 -14.27 -1.84 -0.73
C ALA A 305 -13.38 -2.02 -1.96
N SER A 306 -12.17 -2.52 -1.70
CA SER A 306 -11.21 -2.96 -2.71
C SER A 306 -10.69 -4.33 -2.29
N ALA A 307 -10.60 -5.27 -3.21
CA ALA A 307 -10.01 -6.59 -2.98
C ALA A 307 -9.22 -7.06 -4.20
N ILE A 308 -8.18 -7.84 -3.95
CA ILE A 308 -7.37 -8.43 -5.01
C ILE A 308 -7.98 -9.79 -5.38
N ALA A 309 -8.26 -10.00 -6.65
CA ALA A 309 -8.52 -11.30 -7.21
C ALA A 309 -7.17 -11.98 -7.51
N TYR A 310 -7.01 -13.22 -7.05
CA TYR A 310 -5.79 -14.00 -7.24
C TYR A 310 -6.05 -15.18 -8.15
N ALA A 311 -5.08 -15.57 -8.95
CA ALA A 311 -5.12 -16.77 -9.75
C ALA A 311 -5.19 -18.02 -8.83
N ALA A 312 -6.26 -18.83 -8.97
CA ALA A 312 -6.40 -20.06 -8.19
C ALA A 312 -5.44 -21.16 -8.68
N GLN A 313 -5.10 -21.13 -9.98
CA GLN A 313 -4.22 -22.05 -10.67
C GLN A 313 -3.28 -21.26 -11.59
N PRO A 314 -2.15 -21.84 -12.05
CA PRO A 314 -1.32 -21.19 -13.05
C PRO A 314 -2.11 -20.87 -14.32
N ILE A 315 -1.89 -19.69 -14.88
CA ILE A 315 -2.48 -19.23 -16.15
C ILE A 315 -1.33 -19.05 -17.14
N PRO A 316 -1.06 -20.02 -18.00
CA PRO A 316 0.08 -19.96 -18.93
C PRO A 316 -0.01 -18.83 -19.94
N ARG A 317 -1.23 -18.39 -20.24
CA ARG A 317 -1.48 -17.30 -21.15
C ARG A 317 -2.77 -16.59 -20.77
N PHE A 318 -2.64 -15.40 -20.18
CA PHE A 318 -3.79 -14.61 -19.76
C PHE A 318 -4.64 -14.20 -21.00
N PRO A 319 -5.98 -14.36 -20.95
CA PRO A 319 -6.84 -14.07 -22.09
C PRO A 319 -6.96 -12.56 -22.35
N GLU A 320 -7.42 -12.21 -23.53
CA GLU A 320 -7.92 -10.87 -23.81
C GLU A 320 -9.31 -10.72 -23.18
N LEU A 321 -9.46 -9.78 -22.25
CA LEU A 321 -10.70 -9.55 -21.52
C LEU A 321 -11.20 -8.13 -21.68
N GLU A 322 -12.51 -8.01 -21.80
CA GLU A 322 -13.21 -6.75 -21.65
C GLU A 322 -13.47 -6.51 -20.13
N TRP A 323 -12.69 -5.62 -19.54
CA TRP A 323 -12.75 -5.39 -18.11
C TRP A 323 -13.98 -4.57 -17.70
N PRO A 324 -14.82 -5.07 -16.79
CA PRO A 324 -16.00 -4.33 -16.36
C PRO A 324 -15.61 -3.11 -15.50
N PRO A 325 -16.52 -2.11 -15.36
CA PRO A 325 -16.31 -0.98 -14.47
C PRO A 325 -15.99 -1.41 -13.03
N LEU A 326 -15.24 -0.59 -12.31
CA LEU A 326 -14.78 -0.88 -10.94
C LEU A 326 -13.86 -2.11 -10.86
N THR A 327 -13.02 -2.28 -11.85
CA THR A 327 -11.82 -3.13 -11.81
C THR A 327 -10.59 -2.30 -12.14
N ALA A 328 -9.42 -2.77 -11.74
CA ALA A 328 -8.14 -2.09 -11.92
C ALA A 328 -6.98 -3.09 -11.84
N ASP A 329 -5.74 -2.64 -12.10
CA ASP A 329 -4.54 -3.48 -12.14
C ASP A 329 -4.70 -4.63 -13.14
N HIS A 330 -5.13 -4.30 -14.35
CA HIS A 330 -5.53 -5.25 -15.39
C HIS A 330 -4.32 -5.93 -16.01
N GLN A 331 -4.27 -7.26 -15.92
CA GLN A 331 -3.25 -8.05 -16.59
C GLN A 331 -3.26 -7.82 -18.10
N ARG A 332 -2.10 -7.94 -18.72
CA ARG A 332 -1.96 -7.88 -20.16
C ARG A 332 -2.37 -9.21 -20.80
N PRO A 333 -3.05 -9.19 -21.95
CA PRO A 333 -3.24 -10.40 -22.73
C PRO A 333 -1.90 -11.09 -23.03
N GLY A 334 -1.85 -12.40 -22.83
CA GLY A 334 -0.65 -13.20 -23.06
C GLY A 334 0.33 -13.26 -21.90
N SER A 335 0.09 -12.55 -20.77
CA SER A 335 0.88 -12.68 -19.54
C SER A 335 0.79 -14.10 -18.98
N GLU A 336 1.87 -14.58 -18.40
CA GLU A 336 1.93 -15.79 -17.60
C GLU A 336 1.76 -15.44 -16.12
N LEU A 337 0.91 -16.18 -15.41
CA LEU A 337 0.69 -16.01 -13.98
C LEU A 337 0.83 -17.34 -13.27
N ASP A 338 1.53 -17.33 -12.14
CA ASP A 338 1.58 -18.46 -11.24
C ASP A 338 0.33 -18.54 -10.35
N ALA A 339 0.07 -19.71 -9.78
CA ALA A 339 -0.96 -19.86 -8.77
C ALA A 339 -0.67 -18.93 -7.58
N GLY A 340 -1.65 -18.09 -7.25
CA GLY A 340 -1.52 -17.10 -6.19
C GLY A 340 -1.03 -15.73 -6.64
N ASP A 341 -0.73 -15.53 -7.91
CA ASP A 341 -0.43 -14.20 -8.43
C ASP A 341 -1.68 -13.31 -8.49
N PRO A 342 -1.53 -11.99 -8.31
CA PRO A 342 -2.64 -11.06 -8.44
C PRO A 342 -3.10 -10.96 -9.90
N VAL A 343 -4.40 -11.11 -10.13
CA VAL A 343 -5.02 -10.97 -11.46
C VAL A 343 -5.50 -9.54 -11.70
N CYS A 344 -6.28 -9.02 -10.75
CA CYS A 344 -6.78 -7.65 -10.80
C CYS A 344 -7.23 -7.18 -9.43
N THR A 345 -7.44 -5.88 -9.30
CA THR A 345 -8.14 -5.27 -8.18
C THR A 345 -9.61 -5.07 -8.53
N VAL A 346 -10.50 -5.54 -7.68
CA VAL A 346 -11.96 -5.37 -7.81
C VAL A 346 -12.46 -4.38 -6.76
N LEU A 347 -13.32 -3.47 -7.18
CA LEU A 347 -13.87 -2.40 -6.34
C LEU A 347 -15.39 -2.54 -6.21
N ALA A 348 -15.95 -2.11 -5.08
CA ALA A 348 -17.39 -2.02 -4.89
C ALA A 348 -17.78 -0.88 -3.97
N ARG A 349 -18.88 -0.21 -4.30
CA ARG A 349 -19.50 0.84 -3.48
C ARG A 349 -20.82 0.34 -2.90
N ALA A 350 -21.09 0.67 -1.63
CA ALA A 350 -22.37 0.36 -0.99
C ALA A 350 -22.67 1.35 0.14
N HIS A 351 -23.88 1.24 0.73
CA HIS A 351 -24.31 2.07 1.86
C HIS A 351 -23.60 1.69 3.18
N SER A 352 -23.11 0.47 3.30
CA SER A 352 -22.42 -0.02 4.50
C SER A 352 -21.15 -0.81 4.17
N ALA A 353 -20.22 -0.88 5.12
CA ALA A 353 -18.98 -1.65 4.96
C ALA A 353 -19.25 -3.14 4.69
N ALA A 354 -20.23 -3.74 5.39
CA ALA A 354 -20.60 -5.14 5.17
C ALA A 354 -21.13 -5.38 3.75
N ALA A 355 -22.00 -4.48 3.26
CA ALA A 355 -22.54 -4.58 1.91
C ALA A 355 -21.46 -4.38 0.85
N ALA A 356 -20.52 -3.44 1.04
CA ALA A 356 -19.41 -3.21 0.10
C ALA A 356 -18.46 -4.43 0.08
N THR A 357 -18.13 -5.00 1.25
CA THR A 357 -17.31 -6.22 1.34
C THR A 357 -17.98 -7.39 0.63
N LYS A 358 -19.28 -7.61 0.87
CA LYS A 358 -20.04 -8.67 0.19
C LYS A 358 -20.03 -8.45 -1.32
N ALA A 359 -20.30 -7.23 -1.78
CA ALA A 359 -20.34 -6.90 -3.19
C ALA A 359 -19.00 -7.14 -3.89
N VAL A 360 -17.87 -6.76 -3.28
CA VAL A 360 -16.56 -6.98 -3.90
C VAL A 360 -16.24 -8.47 -3.99
N MET A 361 -16.58 -9.28 -2.98
CA MET A 361 -16.35 -10.73 -3.01
C MET A 361 -17.24 -11.43 -4.05
N THR A 362 -18.51 -11.04 -4.16
CA THR A 362 -19.41 -11.55 -5.21
C THR A 362 -18.86 -11.24 -6.60
N ARG A 363 -18.41 -10.01 -6.84
CA ARG A 363 -17.82 -9.62 -8.14
C ARG A 363 -16.56 -10.41 -8.48
N ILE A 364 -15.69 -10.71 -7.51
CA ILE A 364 -14.53 -11.58 -7.73
C ILE A 364 -14.99 -12.96 -8.19
N SER A 365 -15.98 -13.55 -7.51
CA SER A 365 -16.51 -14.87 -7.87
C SER A 365 -17.17 -14.89 -9.26
N GLU A 366 -17.77 -13.78 -9.69
CA GLU A 366 -18.36 -13.63 -11.03
C GLU A 366 -17.30 -13.45 -12.12
N LEU A 367 -16.16 -12.85 -11.79
CA LEU A 367 -15.08 -12.58 -12.73
C LEU A 367 -14.13 -13.77 -12.91
N ALA A 368 -13.87 -14.55 -11.85
CA ALA A 368 -12.87 -15.62 -11.83
C ALA A 368 -13.03 -16.63 -13.02
N PRO A 369 -14.24 -17.07 -13.41
CA PRO A 369 -14.39 -17.99 -14.54
C PRO A 369 -13.82 -17.47 -15.86
N HIS A 370 -13.76 -16.14 -16.08
CA HIS A 370 -13.27 -15.57 -17.34
C HIS A 370 -11.78 -15.81 -17.60
N TRP A 371 -11.00 -16.17 -16.59
CA TRP A 371 -9.59 -16.52 -16.74
C TRP A 371 -9.25 -17.93 -16.24
N GLU A 372 -10.15 -18.59 -15.49
CA GLU A 372 -9.95 -19.96 -14.99
C GLU A 372 -10.41 -21.03 -15.99
N GLU A 373 -11.47 -20.78 -16.77
CA GLU A 373 -12.03 -21.77 -17.73
C GLU A 373 -11.16 -22.00 -18.97
N ILE A 374 -10.13 -21.18 -19.20
CA ILE A 374 -9.26 -21.25 -20.39
C ILE A 374 -8.09 -22.24 -20.18
N THR A 375 -7.94 -22.77 -18.98
CA THR A 375 -6.88 -23.72 -18.60
C THR A 375 -7.28 -25.19 -18.74
N GLY A 376 -8.47 -25.49 -19.31
CA GLY A 376 -9.02 -26.83 -19.57
C GLY A 376 -8.66 -27.39 -20.94
#